data_42672944fc2e1653ec2ccca126212d82
#
_entry.id   42672944fc2e1653ec2ccca126212d82
#
_cell.length_a   1.000
_cell.length_b   1.000
_cell.length_c   1.000
_cell.angle_alpha   90.00
_cell.angle_beta   90.00
_cell.angle_gamma   90.00
#
_symmetry.space_group_name_H-M   'P 1'
#
loop_
_entity.id
_entity.type
_entity.pdbx_description
1 polymer ?
#
loop_
_entity_poly.entity_id
_entity_poly.type
_entity_poly.pdbx_seq_one_letter_code
_entity_poly.pdbx_strand_id
1 'polypeptide(L)'
;MSGSTPVNVVCIKWGEKYPAYYVNRLYRGVTRFLGRPFTFHCFTDRGEGIDPGVVLHDLPREDFEADLVAAMQRQGRKGAWRKISLFRPGLAGMTGQMLGFDLDVVITGDLAPLVDCAPDKVAMRREWRYQWKGLPGGHGSVFVFDPALHPYLYDDFARDPAGSVALNKGSEQYYTSMSAHRRGELAYLPGDMVSSFKYDAARLFPLNHLMPPRLPGNCRVMCFHGRPKMEEAVEGFDGGPFEMTRAAPWLRRYWVEA
;
A
#
# COMPACT_ATOMS: atom_id res chain seq x y z
N MET A 1 1.46 33.29 -0.65
CA MET A 1 0.90 31.92 -0.87
C MET A 1 2.11 30.98 -0.88
N SER A 2 2.40 30.30 0.22
CA SER A 2 3.47 29.30 0.23
C SER A 2 2.96 28.11 -0.58
N GLY A 3 3.46 27.94 -1.78
CA GLY A 3 3.16 26.79 -2.60
C GLY A 3 3.60 25.52 -1.86
N SER A 4 2.67 24.71 -1.38
CA SER A 4 2.99 23.40 -0.83
C SER A 4 3.69 22.59 -1.92
N THR A 5 4.83 22.00 -1.60
CA THR A 5 5.51 21.05 -2.50
C THR A 5 4.52 19.97 -2.92
N PRO A 6 4.40 19.67 -4.23
CA PRO A 6 3.51 18.60 -4.69
C PRO A 6 3.84 17.27 -4.01
N VAL A 7 2.83 16.51 -3.66
CA VAL A 7 2.99 15.16 -3.09
C VAL A 7 3.31 14.19 -4.21
N ASN A 8 4.36 13.37 -4.05
CA ASN A 8 4.62 12.26 -4.94
C ASN A 8 3.75 11.07 -4.52
N VAL A 9 2.73 10.73 -5.31
CA VAL A 9 1.95 9.52 -5.09
C VAL A 9 2.57 8.39 -5.89
N VAL A 10 2.87 7.27 -5.24
CA VAL A 10 3.63 6.18 -5.88
C VAL A 10 2.92 4.85 -5.76
N CYS A 11 2.96 4.07 -6.83
CA CYS A 11 2.59 2.67 -6.82
C CYS A 11 3.54 1.84 -7.70
N ILE A 12 3.51 0.53 -7.52
CA ILE A 12 4.26 -0.40 -8.35
C ILE A 12 3.32 -1.46 -8.91
N LYS A 13 3.36 -1.63 -10.24
CA LYS A 13 2.60 -2.64 -10.97
C LYS A 13 3.58 -3.50 -11.76
N TRP A 14 3.59 -4.80 -11.52
CA TRP A 14 4.45 -5.73 -12.24
C TRP A 14 3.72 -7.03 -12.55
N GLY A 15 4.10 -7.65 -13.67
CA GLY A 15 3.46 -8.87 -14.15
C GLY A 15 1.98 -8.68 -14.48
N GLU A 16 1.21 -9.76 -14.42
CA GLU A 16 -0.17 -9.82 -14.92
C GLU A 16 -1.24 -9.82 -13.82
N LYS A 17 -0.81 -9.87 -12.55
CA LYS A 17 -1.75 -10.00 -11.42
C LYS A 17 -2.78 -8.87 -11.34
N TYR A 18 -2.35 -7.65 -11.65
CA TYR A 18 -3.21 -6.47 -11.62
C TYR A 18 -3.25 -5.82 -13.01
N PRO A 19 -4.40 -5.85 -13.71
CA PRO A 19 -4.60 -5.11 -14.96
C PRO A 19 -4.46 -3.59 -14.79
N ALA A 20 -4.26 -2.86 -15.90
CA ALA A 20 -4.06 -1.41 -15.91
C ALA A 20 -5.17 -0.63 -15.18
N TYR A 21 -6.41 -1.10 -15.25
CA TYR A 21 -7.53 -0.42 -14.60
C TYR A 21 -7.41 -0.33 -13.07
N TYR A 22 -6.59 -1.16 -12.40
CA TYR A 22 -6.29 -0.99 -10.98
C TYR A 22 -5.52 0.31 -10.72
N VAL A 23 -4.51 0.59 -11.55
CA VAL A 23 -3.76 1.85 -11.50
C VAL A 23 -4.67 3.03 -11.79
N ASN A 24 -5.50 2.92 -12.84
CA ASN A 24 -6.40 3.99 -13.27
C ASN A 24 -7.43 4.34 -12.20
N ARG A 25 -8.01 3.34 -11.54
CA ARG A 25 -8.97 3.54 -10.46
C ARG A 25 -8.32 4.14 -9.22
N LEU A 26 -7.11 3.68 -8.88
CA LEU A 26 -6.33 4.27 -7.80
C LEU A 26 -6.00 5.74 -8.10
N TYR A 27 -5.51 6.05 -9.31
CA TYR A 27 -5.22 7.41 -9.76
C TYR A 27 -6.45 8.32 -9.67
N ARG A 28 -7.60 7.87 -10.16
CA ARG A 28 -8.85 8.65 -10.08
C ARG A 28 -9.30 8.85 -8.65
N GLY A 29 -9.17 7.84 -7.80
CA GLY A 29 -9.44 7.95 -6.36
C GLY A 29 -8.57 9.01 -5.71
N VAL A 30 -7.26 9.03 -6.00
CA VAL A 30 -6.34 10.06 -5.50
C VAL A 30 -6.71 11.44 -6.05
N THR A 31 -6.98 11.56 -7.35
CA THR A 31 -7.41 12.82 -7.99
C THR A 31 -8.66 13.39 -7.32
N ARG A 32 -9.60 12.54 -6.99
CA ARG A 32 -10.85 12.94 -6.34
C ARG A 32 -10.68 13.38 -4.90
N PHE A 33 -9.74 12.81 -4.16
CA PHE A 33 -9.72 12.90 -2.70
C PHE A 33 -8.43 13.45 -2.09
N LEU A 34 -7.38 13.79 -2.84
CA LEU A 34 -6.18 14.34 -2.23
C LEU A 34 -6.28 15.85 -1.97
N GLY A 35 -7.00 16.60 -2.81
CA GLY A 35 -7.30 18.02 -2.59
C GLY A 35 -6.10 18.99 -2.62
N ARG A 36 -4.93 18.53 -3.08
CA ARG A 36 -3.71 19.33 -3.22
C ARG A 36 -2.91 18.92 -4.45
N PRO A 37 -1.95 19.74 -4.93
CA PRO A 37 -1.09 19.36 -6.06
C PRO A 37 -0.34 18.05 -5.78
N PHE A 38 -0.32 17.15 -6.75
CA PHE A 38 0.42 15.89 -6.68
C PHE A 38 0.88 15.46 -8.07
N THR A 39 1.87 14.57 -8.09
CA THR A 39 2.25 13.80 -9.27
C THR A 39 2.05 12.32 -8.96
N PHE A 40 1.36 11.60 -9.84
CA PHE A 40 1.13 10.17 -9.67
C PHE A 40 2.13 9.37 -10.49
N HIS A 41 2.97 8.59 -9.83
CA HIS A 41 4.03 7.79 -10.43
C HIS A 41 3.67 6.30 -10.35
N CYS A 42 3.76 5.61 -11.48
CA CYS A 42 3.61 4.15 -11.54
C CYS A 42 4.87 3.52 -12.10
N PHE A 43 5.55 2.70 -11.29
CA PHE A 43 6.66 1.87 -11.74
C PHE A 43 6.12 0.57 -12.30
N THR A 44 6.37 0.29 -13.59
CA THR A 44 5.74 -0.86 -14.26
C THR A 44 6.61 -1.45 -15.36
N ASP A 45 6.42 -2.74 -15.60
CA ASP A 45 6.94 -3.48 -16.78
C ASP A 45 5.96 -3.42 -17.97
N ARG A 46 4.72 -2.95 -17.76
CA ARG A 46 3.68 -2.90 -18.80
C ARG A 46 2.76 -1.69 -18.56
N GLY A 47 2.94 -0.66 -19.38
CA GLY A 47 2.20 0.60 -19.27
C GLY A 47 0.93 0.69 -20.12
N GLU A 48 0.65 -0.32 -20.98
CA GLU A 48 -0.51 -0.26 -21.88
C GLU A 48 -1.82 -0.13 -21.10
N GLY A 49 -2.66 0.80 -21.54
CA GLY A 49 -3.99 1.06 -20.96
C GLY A 49 -3.96 1.81 -19.64
N ILE A 50 -2.80 2.27 -19.16
CA ILE A 50 -2.72 3.17 -18.01
C ILE A 50 -3.08 4.59 -18.45
N ASP A 51 -3.81 5.30 -17.58
CA ASP A 51 -4.29 6.65 -17.80
C ASP A 51 -3.12 7.62 -18.10
N PRO A 52 -3.21 8.51 -19.10
CA PRO A 52 -2.14 9.43 -19.48
C PRO A 52 -1.78 10.47 -18.40
N GLY A 53 -2.62 10.66 -17.40
CA GLY A 53 -2.30 11.49 -16.22
C GLY A 53 -1.32 10.83 -15.24
N VAL A 54 -1.00 9.55 -15.43
CA VAL A 54 -0.03 8.81 -14.63
C VAL A 54 1.36 8.89 -15.27
N VAL A 55 2.36 9.30 -14.51
CA VAL A 55 3.75 9.28 -14.95
C VAL A 55 4.28 7.86 -14.84
N LEU A 56 4.61 7.27 -16.00
CA LEU A 56 5.12 5.91 -16.06
C LEU A 56 6.64 5.88 -15.93
N HIS A 57 7.11 4.92 -15.18
CA HIS A 57 8.53 4.61 -15.04
C HIS A 57 8.76 3.11 -15.23
N ASP A 58 9.91 2.76 -15.80
CA ASP A 58 10.35 1.37 -15.81
C ASP A 58 10.54 0.85 -14.38
N LEU A 59 10.36 -0.45 -14.19
CA LEU A 59 10.69 -1.07 -12.91
C LEU A 59 12.16 -0.85 -12.59
N PRO A 60 12.49 -0.37 -11.38
CA PRO A 60 13.87 -0.18 -10.98
C PRO A 60 14.65 -1.49 -11.12
N ARG A 61 15.83 -1.40 -11.71
CA ARG A 61 16.81 -2.49 -11.75
C ARG A 61 17.78 -2.27 -10.61
N GLU A 62 17.98 -3.29 -9.80
CA GLU A 62 18.82 -3.24 -8.62
C GLU A 62 19.94 -4.26 -8.74
N ASP A 63 21.16 -3.87 -8.38
CA ASP A 63 22.34 -4.76 -8.44
C ASP A 63 22.18 -5.99 -7.54
N PHE A 64 21.37 -5.86 -6.48
CA PHE A 64 21.08 -6.95 -5.53
C PHE A 64 19.90 -7.85 -5.95
N GLU A 65 19.32 -7.70 -7.13
CA GLU A 65 18.09 -8.44 -7.51
C GLU A 65 18.31 -9.96 -7.53
N ALA A 66 19.47 -10.40 -8.00
CA ALA A 66 19.82 -11.83 -8.03
C ALA A 66 19.93 -12.42 -6.62
N ASP A 67 20.60 -11.71 -5.71
CA ASP A 67 20.76 -12.12 -4.31
C ASP A 67 19.42 -12.15 -3.56
N LEU A 68 18.57 -11.17 -3.84
CA LEU A 68 17.22 -11.10 -3.31
C LEU A 68 16.36 -12.29 -3.74
N VAL A 69 16.35 -12.60 -5.05
CA VAL A 69 15.61 -13.75 -5.58
C VAL A 69 16.09 -15.05 -4.94
N ALA A 70 17.41 -15.26 -4.84
CA ALA A 70 18.00 -16.43 -4.21
C ALA A 70 17.64 -16.52 -2.70
N ALA A 71 17.65 -15.39 -1.99
CA ALA A 71 17.27 -15.33 -0.57
C ALA A 71 15.79 -15.68 -0.36
N MET A 72 14.90 -15.16 -1.21
CA MET A 72 13.47 -15.46 -1.17
C MET A 72 13.17 -16.94 -1.45
N GLN A 73 13.83 -17.52 -2.45
CA GLN A 73 13.70 -18.94 -2.77
C GLN A 73 14.11 -19.85 -1.61
N ARG A 74 15.23 -19.53 -0.94
CA ARG A 74 15.69 -20.27 0.26
C ARG A 74 14.65 -20.27 1.39
N GLN A 75 13.80 -19.26 1.44
CA GLN A 75 12.70 -19.17 2.43
C GLN A 75 11.36 -19.72 1.92
N GLY A 76 11.33 -20.35 0.76
CA GLY A 76 10.11 -20.85 0.14
C GLY A 76 9.09 -19.74 -0.18
N ARG A 77 9.56 -18.51 -0.35
CA ARG A 77 8.71 -17.33 -0.62
C ARG A 77 8.69 -17.03 -2.11
N LYS A 78 7.49 -16.86 -2.62
CA LYS A 78 7.27 -16.27 -3.94
C LYS A 78 6.89 -14.81 -3.69
N GLY A 79 7.65 -13.88 -4.17
CA GLY A 79 7.31 -12.49 -4.01
C GLY A 79 8.47 -11.61 -4.37
N ALA A 80 8.16 -10.39 -4.60
CA ALA A 80 9.15 -9.43 -4.95
C ALA A 80 9.13 -8.36 -3.87
N TRP A 81 10.24 -8.19 -3.24
CA TRP A 81 10.51 -7.02 -2.43
C TRP A 81 10.73 -5.79 -3.34
N ARG A 82 9.98 -5.73 -4.45
CA ARG A 82 10.14 -4.66 -5.45
C ARG A 82 9.81 -3.28 -4.89
N LYS A 83 8.97 -3.20 -3.87
CA LYS A 83 8.69 -1.94 -3.18
C LYS A 83 9.91 -1.36 -2.45
N ILE A 84 10.93 -2.16 -2.14
CA ILE A 84 12.13 -1.65 -1.49
C ILE A 84 12.81 -0.55 -2.32
N SER A 85 12.74 -0.65 -3.64
CA SER A 85 13.28 0.37 -4.54
C SER A 85 12.56 1.72 -4.43
N LEU A 86 11.30 1.75 -3.99
CA LEU A 86 10.57 3.00 -3.76
C LEU A 86 11.15 3.80 -2.59
N PHE A 87 11.94 3.17 -1.72
CA PHE A 87 12.60 3.84 -0.59
C PHE A 87 13.95 4.47 -0.98
N ARG A 88 14.42 4.28 -2.21
CA ARG A 88 15.67 4.87 -2.70
C ARG A 88 15.54 6.39 -2.83
N PRO A 89 16.40 7.20 -2.17
CA PRO A 89 16.41 8.65 -2.34
C PRO A 89 16.62 9.03 -3.80
N GLY A 90 15.87 10.02 -4.27
CA GLY A 90 15.99 10.54 -5.64
C GLY A 90 15.55 9.58 -6.74
N LEU A 91 14.84 8.50 -6.43
CA LEU A 91 14.29 7.58 -7.43
C LEU A 91 13.44 8.36 -8.45
N ALA A 92 13.73 8.18 -9.74
CA ALA A 92 13.09 8.90 -10.84
C ALA A 92 13.10 10.44 -10.70
N GLY A 93 14.07 11.01 -9.99
CA GLY A 93 14.17 12.45 -9.73
C GLY A 93 13.17 12.98 -8.69
N MET A 94 12.40 12.10 -8.04
CA MET A 94 11.44 12.51 -7.00
C MET A 94 12.16 13.04 -5.75
N THR A 95 11.61 14.09 -5.18
CA THR A 95 12.09 14.71 -3.92
C THR A 95 10.90 15.01 -3.01
N GLY A 96 11.15 15.02 -1.70
CA GLY A 96 10.14 15.33 -0.70
C GLY A 96 9.24 14.12 -0.40
N GLN A 97 8.09 14.43 0.16
CA GLN A 97 7.19 13.44 0.72
C GLN A 97 6.54 12.55 -0.35
N MET A 98 6.49 11.25 -0.07
CA MET A 98 5.84 10.24 -0.88
C MET A 98 4.64 9.63 -0.15
N LEU A 99 3.53 9.47 -0.86
CA LEU A 99 2.37 8.69 -0.45
C LEU A 99 2.31 7.42 -1.31
N GLY A 100 2.64 6.28 -0.73
CA GLY A 100 2.69 5.01 -1.45
C GLY A 100 1.48 4.13 -1.21
N PHE A 101 1.05 3.44 -2.26
CA PHE A 101 -0.09 2.53 -2.23
C PHE A 101 0.21 1.17 -2.87
N ASP A 102 -0.36 0.10 -2.28
CA ASP A 102 -0.64 -1.13 -3.02
C ASP A 102 -1.78 -0.88 -4.02
N LEU A 103 -1.86 -1.72 -5.06
CA LEU A 103 -2.91 -1.61 -6.07
C LEU A 103 -4.26 -2.13 -5.58
N ASP A 104 -4.28 -2.94 -4.54
CA ASP A 104 -5.50 -3.50 -3.97
C ASP A 104 -6.04 -2.66 -2.80
N VAL A 105 -6.11 -1.35 -3.03
CA VAL A 105 -6.76 -0.40 -2.12
C VAL A 105 -7.84 0.41 -2.85
N VAL A 106 -8.80 0.91 -2.09
CA VAL A 106 -9.87 1.78 -2.58
C VAL A 106 -9.85 3.07 -1.77
N ILE A 107 -9.72 4.20 -2.46
CA ILE A 107 -9.77 5.51 -1.82
C ILE A 107 -11.25 5.89 -1.59
N THR A 108 -11.60 6.21 -0.36
CA THR A 108 -12.98 6.47 0.05
C THR A 108 -13.20 7.85 0.66
N GLY A 109 -12.14 8.63 0.85
CA GLY A 109 -12.23 9.97 1.41
C GLY A 109 -10.91 10.74 1.40
N ASP A 110 -10.92 11.93 1.99
CA ASP A 110 -9.80 12.86 2.02
C ASP A 110 -8.50 12.23 2.53
N LEU A 111 -7.44 12.35 1.71
CA LEU A 111 -6.11 11.80 1.98
C LEU A 111 -5.18 12.78 2.71
N ALA A 112 -5.50 14.07 2.75
CA ALA A 112 -4.64 15.08 3.36
C ALA A 112 -4.24 14.75 4.82
N PRO A 113 -5.16 14.27 5.68
CA PRO A 113 -4.79 13.90 7.04
C PRO A 113 -3.80 12.74 7.14
N LEU A 114 -3.74 11.86 6.14
CA LEU A 114 -2.75 10.77 6.10
C LEU A 114 -1.38 11.31 5.72
N VAL A 115 -1.33 12.23 4.76
CA VAL A 115 -0.09 12.87 4.30
C VAL A 115 0.54 13.70 5.42
N ASP A 116 -0.28 14.41 6.19
CA ASP A 116 0.17 15.39 7.18
C ASP A 116 0.39 14.81 8.59
N CYS A 117 0.04 13.54 8.82
CA CYS A 117 0.01 12.98 10.18
C CYS A 117 1.40 12.87 10.85
N ALA A 118 2.47 12.71 10.09
CA ALA A 118 3.82 12.50 10.62
C ALA A 118 4.89 12.83 9.57
N PRO A 119 5.15 14.12 9.28
CA PRO A 119 5.97 14.54 8.15
C PRO A 119 7.44 14.07 8.22
N ASP A 120 7.99 13.92 9.43
CA ASP A 120 9.40 13.54 9.64
C ASP A 120 9.55 12.05 10.01
N LYS A 121 8.54 11.25 9.76
CA LYS A 121 8.50 9.82 10.12
C LYS A 121 8.16 8.95 8.93
N VAL A 122 8.41 7.66 9.11
CA VAL A 122 7.87 6.62 8.24
C VAL A 122 6.50 6.23 8.80
N ALA A 123 5.44 6.76 8.21
CA ALA A 123 4.08 6.51 8.66
C ALA A 123 3.47 5.33 7.88
N MET A 124 3.02 4.32 8.59
CA MET A 124 2.40 3.12 8.03
C MET A 124 1.12 2.76 8.80
N ARG A 125 0.19 2.03 8.17
CA ARG A 125 -0.91 1.44 8.93
C ARG A 125 -0.34 0.39 9.91
N ARG A 126 -0.73 0.44 11.18
CA ARG A 126 -0.36 -0.63 12.12
C ARG A 126 -0.89 -1.98 11.60
N GLU A 127 -0.08 -3.02 11.60
CA GLU A 127 -0.50 -4.35 11.17
C GLU A 127 -1.68 -4.83 12.02
N TRP A 128 -2.80 -5.18 11.38
CA TRP A 128 -4.04 -5.56 12.07
C TRP A 128 -3.85 -6.70 13.07
N ARG A 129 -3.02 -7.71 12.72
CA ARG A 129 -2.74 -8.85 13.58
C ARG A 129 -1.88 -8.50 14.79
N TYR A 130 -1.17 -7.38 14.77
CA TYR A 130 -0.27 -6.94 15.83
C TYR A 130 -0.89 -5.91 16.77
N GLN A 131 -1.89 -5.17 16.32
CA GLN A 131 -2.50 -4.11 17.13
C GLN A 131 -3.06 -4.61 18.47
N TRP A 132 -3.67 -5.80 18.47
CA TRP A 132 -4.23 -6.41 19.69
C TRP A 132 -3.15 -6.95 20.65
N LYS A 133 -1.94 -7.16 20.17
CA LYS A 133 -0.81 -7.68 20.94
C LYS A 133 0.15 -6.59 21.40
N GLY A 134 -0.10 -5.32 21.08
CA GLY A 134 0.80 -4.21 21.36
C GLY A 134 2.17 -4.33 20.64
N LEU A 135 2.30 -5.25 19.67
CA LEU A 135 3.56 -5.47 18.96
C LEU A 135 3.79 -4.38 17.91
N PRO A 136 5.06 -3.96 17.70
CA PRO A 136 5.39 -3.06 16.60
C PRO A 136 5.25 -3.77 15.25
N GLY A 137 4.97 -3.00 14.21
CA GLY A 137 4.90 -3.48 12.84
C GLY A 137 3.88 -2.71 12.02
N GLY A 138 4.26 -2.41 10.79
CA GLY A 138 3.43 -1.71 9.81
C GLY A 138 2.92 -2.63 8.72
N HIS A 139 1.77 -2.31 8.17
CA HIS A 139 1.22 -2.92 6.97
C HIS A 139 1.57 -2.06 5.74
N GLY A 140 2.07 -2.68 4.70
CA GLY A 140 2.65 -2.00 3.53
C GLY A 140 1.66 -1.52 2.47
N SER A 141 0.35 -1.62 2.71
CA SER A 141 -0.63 -1.19 1.70
C SER A 141 -0.75 0.32 1.55
N VAL A 142 -0.46 1.08 2.62
CA VAL A 142 -0.40 2.54 2.61
C VAL A 142 0.78 2.97 3.46
N PHE A 143 1.61 3.83 2.92
CA PHE A 143 2.75 4.40 3.64
C PHE A 143 3.03 5.84 3.20
N VAL A 144 3.51 6.64 4.13
CA VAL A 144 3.91 8.04 3.90
C VAL A 144 5.29 8.25 4.50
N PHE A 145 6.22 8.81 3.75
CA PHE A 145 7.57 9.10 4.21
C PHE A 145 8.30 10.01 3.21
N ASP A 146 9.43 10.56 3.61
CA ASP A 146 10.37 11.23 2.72
C ASP A 146 11.64 10.36 2.62
N PRO A 147 11.99 9.83 1.41
CA PRO A 147 13.18 9.00 1.24
C PRO A 147 14.49 9.69 1.61
N ALA A 148 14.56 11.02 1.46
CA ALA A 148 15.76 11.78 1.80
C ALA A 148 16.02 11.84 3.31
N LEU A 149 14.95 11.77 4.12
CA LEU A 149 15.05 11.71 5.58
C LEU A 149 15.32 10.28 6.09
N HIS A 150 14.98 9.25 5.30
CA HIS A 150 15.05 7.86 5.70
C HIS A 150 15.85 6.97 4.73
N PRO A 151 17.06 7.39 4.30
CA PRO A 151 17.85 6.66 3.29
C PRO A 151 18.19 5.24 3.72
N TYR A 152 18.33 5.01 5.01
CA TYR A 152 18.65 3.71 5.60
C TYR A 152 17.66 2.59 5.20
N LEU A 153 16.41 2.93 4.86
CA LEU A 153 15.42 1.93 4.44
C LEU A 153 15.87 1.22 3.16
N TYR A 154 16.53 1.94 2.27
CA TYR A 154 17.10 1.40 1.06
C TYR A 154 18.55 0.97 1.26
N ASP A 155 19.40 1.82 1.82
CA ASP A 155 20.86 1.61 1.90
C ASP A 155 21.24 0.38 2.75
N ASP A 156 20.58 0.19 3.91
CA ASP A 156 20.83 -0.98 4.75
C ASP A 156 20.36 -2.27 4.09
N PHE A 157 19.25 -2.21 3.33
CA PHE A 157 18.79 -3.35 2.55
C PHE A 157 19.74 -3.69 1.42
N ALA A 158 20.15 -2.69 0.63
CA ALA A 158 21.04 -2.86 -0.51
C ALA A 158 22.42 -3.43 -0.10
N ARG A 159 22.89 -3.12 1.12
CA ARG A 159 24.14 -3.63 1.67
C ARG A 159 24.09 -5.13 2.02
N ASP A 160 22.97 -5.62 2.53
CA ASP A 160 22.78 -7.03 2.90
C ASP A 160 21.33 -7.49 2.64
N PRO A 161 20.97 -7.74 1.38
CA PRO A 161 19.62 -8.20 1.03
C PRO A 161 19.28 -9.56 1.65
N ALA A 162 20.24 -10.48 1.64
CA ALA A 162 20.03 -11.85 2.14
C ALA A 162 19.78 -11.89 3.63
N GLY A 163 20.58 -11.18 4.43
CA GLY A 163 20.39 -11.03 5.86
C GLY A 163 19.10 -10.29 6.19
N SER A 164 18.78 -9.24 5.44
CA SER A 164 17.53 -8.49 5.60
C SER A 164 16.30 -9.38 5.38
N VAL A 165 16.30 -10.20 4.34
CA VAL A 165 15.23 -11.18 4.09
C VAL A 165 15.12 -12.21 5.20
N ALA A 166 16.25 -12.76 5.65
CA ALA A 166 16.30 -13.79 6.68
C ALA A 166 15.78 -13.27 8.04
N LEU A 167 16.29 -12.13 8.49
CA LEU A 167 15.92 -11.51 9.76
C LEU A 167 14.44 -11.08 9.82
N ASN A 168 13.85 -10.73 8.69
CA ASN A 168 12.49 -10.23 8.62
C ASN A 168 11.48 -11.25 8.09
N LYS A 169 11.80 -12.53 8.17
CA LYS A 169 10.91 -13.66 7.81
C LYS A 169 10.36 -13.55 6.38
N GLY A 170 11.16 -13.01 5.47
CA GLY A 170 10.77 -12.78 4.09
C GLY A 170 9.63 -11.78 3.89
N SER A 171 9.45 -10.83 4.83
CA SER A 171 8.39 -9.81 4.77
C SER A 171 8.99 -8.40 4.62
N GLU A 172 8.80 -7.79 3.46
CA GLU A 172 9.24 -6.42 3.17
C GLU A 172 8.62 -5.39 4.12
N GLN A 173 7.31 -5.45 4.32
CA GLN A 173 6.62 -4.53 5.23
C GLN A 173 7.11 -4.67 6.68
N TYR A 174 7.50 -5.87 7.10
CA TYR A 174 8.10 -6.08 8.42
C TYR A 174 9.50 -5.48 8.49
N TYR A 175 10.33 -5.67 7.45
CA TYR A 175 11.64 -5.03 7.33
C TYR A 175 11.51 -3.51 7.45
N THR A 176 10.68 -2.88 6.61
CA THR A 176 10.50 -1.43 6.56
C THR A 176 10.06 -0.88 7.92
N SER A 177 8.99 -1.45 8.47
CA SER A 177 8.46 -0.99 9.75
C SER A 177 9.41 -1.21 10.92
N MET A 178 10.12 -2.34 10.97
CA MET A 178 11.06 -2.61 12.06
C MET A 178 12.36 -1.82 11.93
N SER A 179 12.81 -1.51 10.72
CA SER A 179 13.95 -0.63 10.49
C SER A 179 13.68 0.79 10.97
N ALA A 180 12.50 1.32 10.69
CA ALA A 180 12.05 2.61 11.21
C ALA A 180 11.79 2.57 12.73
N HIS A 181 11.18 1.49 13.25
CA HIS A 181 10.90 1.33 14.67
C HIS A 181 12.19 1.37 15.52
N ARG A 182 13.21 0.61 15.12
CA ARG A 182 14.49 0.58 15.83
C ARG A 182 15.20 1.92 15.92
N ARG A 183 14.88 2.85 15.02
CA ARG A 183 15.38 4.24 15.00
C ARG A 183 14.44 5.24 15.66
N GLY A 184 13.28 4.80 16.19
CA GLY A 184 12.28 5.69 16.75
C GLY A 184 11.57 6.56 15.70
N GLU A 185 11.61 6.13 14.44
CA GLU A 185 11.09 6.89 13.28
C GLU A 185 9.80 6.30 12.71
N LEU A 186 9.30 5.18 13.25
CA LEU A 186 8.02 4.61 12.86
C LEU A 186 6.87 5.39 13.50
N ALA A 187 5.98 5.91 12.67
CA ALA A 187 4.68 6.42 13.08
C ALA A 187 3.54 5.54 12.54
N TYR A 188 2.37 5.67 13.11
CA TYR A 188 1.20 4.97 12.59
C TYR A 188 0.18 5.94 12.03
N LEU A 189 -0.28 5.64 10.81
CA LEU A 189 -1.44 6.31 10.23
C LEU A 189 -2.67 6.11 11.13
N PRO A 190 -3.58 7.09 11.23
CA PRO A 190 -4.82 6.94 12.01
C PRO A 190 -5.56 5.66 11.60
N GLY A 191 -5.75 4.76 12.56
CA GLY A 191 -6.20 3.40 12.29
C GLY A 191 -7.63 3.29 11.75
N ASP A 192 -8.48 4.25 12.09
CA ASP A 192 -9.84 4.39 11.60
C ASP A 192 -9.93 4.96 10.17
N MET A 193 -8.86 5.66 9.71
CA MET A 193 -8.78 6.19 8.35
C MET A 193 -8.27 5.16 7.34
N VAL A 194 -7.45 4.19 7.78
CA VAL A 194 -6.95 3.11 6.93
C VAL A 194 -7.49 1.80 7.46
N SER A 195 -8.52 1.28 6.81
CA SER A 195 -9.29 0.12 7.23
C SER A 195 -9.02 -1.09 6.34
N SER A 196 -9.26 -2.28 6.89
CA SER A 196 -9.23 -3.54 6.15
C SER A 196 -10.63 -3.98 5.77
N PHE A 197 -10.82 -4.39 4.52
CA PHE A 197 -12.09 -5.00 4.14
C PHE A 197 -12.41 -6.23 5.01
N LYS A 198 -11.41 -7.09 5.24
CA LYS A 198 -11.59 -8.33 6.01
C LYS A 198 -11.85 -8.11 7.50
N TYR A 199 -11.15 -7.15 8.12
CA TYR A 199 -11.20 -6.97 9.58
C TYR A 199 -12.17 -5.89 10.04
N ASP A 200 -12.42 -4.85 9.21
CA ASP A 200 -13.15 -3.67 9.63
C ASP A 200 -14.49 -3.49 8.89
N ALA A 201 -14.62 -4.04 7.65
CA ALA A 201 -15.81 -3.88 6.82
C ALA A 201 -16.68 -5.15 6.76
N ALA A 202 -16.06 -6.33 6.58
CA ALA A 202 -16.78 -7.60 6.48
C ALA A 202 -17.52 -7.93 7.79
N ARG A 203 -18.65 -8.60 7.65
CA ARG A 203 -19.43 -9.09 8.80
C ARG A 203 -18.90 -10.43 9.27
N LEU A 204 -18.93 -10.66 10.57
CA LEU A 204 -18.62 -11.96 11.15
C LEU A 204 -19.81 -12.92 10.98
N PHE A 205 -19.52 -14.23 10.94
CA PHE A 205 -20.55 -15.26 10.95
C PHE A 205 -21.45 -15.15 12.21
N PRO A 206 -22.77 -15.30 12.10
CA PRO A 206 -23.54 -15.60 10.87
C PRO A 206 -24.00 -14.35 10.10
N LEU A 207 -23.72 -13.13 10.55
CA LEU A 207 -24.19 -11.88 9.94
C LEU A 207 -23.65 -11.65 8.53
N ASN A 208 -22.50 -12.23 8.19
CA ASN A 208 -21.92 -12.19 6.85
C ASN A 208 -22.84 -12.80 5.76
N HIS A 209 -23.74 -13.73 6.13
CA HIS A 209 -24.74 -14.29 5.24
C HIS A 209 -25.98 -13.40 5.04
N LEU A 210 -26.24 -12.48 5.97
CA LEU A 210 -27.47 -11.70 6.02
C LEU A 210 -27.26 -10.23 5.65
N MET A 211 -26.11 -9.66 6.00
CA MET A 211 -25.86 -8.24 5.89
C MET A 211 -24.65 -7.93 4.99
N PRO A 212 -24.71 -6.84 4.18
CA PRO A 212 -23.57 -6.42 3.39
C PRO A 212 -22.42 -5.92 4.28
N PRO A 213 -21.17 -5.94 3.74
CA PRO A 213 -20.04 -5.26 4.35
C PRO A 213 -20.32 -3.76 4.55
N ARG A 214 -19.87 -3.22 5.67
CA ARG A 214 -20.07 -1.80 6.01
C ARG A 214 -18.81 -1.01 5.73
N LEU A 215 -18.92 0.14 5.05
CA LEU A 215 -17.84 1.11 5.01
C LEU A 215 -17.75 1.81 6.39
N PRO A 216 -16.60 1.72 7.10
CA PRO A 216 -16.42 2.46 8.36
C PRO A 216 -16.51 3.98 8.12
N GLY A 217 -17.12 4.71 9.04
CA GLY A 217 -17.50 6.11 8.82
C GLY A 217 -16.31 7.06 8.58
N ASN A 218 -15.16 6.78 9.17
CA ASN A 218 -13.96 7.62 9.00
C ASN A 218 -12.94 7.00 8.03
N CYS A 219 -13.28 5.91 7.35
CA CYS A 219 -12.39 5.25 6.39
C CYS A 219 -12.06 6.19 5.22
N ARG A 220 -10.77 6.36 4.94
CA ARG A 220 -10.23 7.12 3.80
C ARG A 220 -9.60 6.20 2.77
N VAL A 221 -9.04 5.08 3.24
CA VAL A 221 -8.45 4.05 2.39
C VAL A 221 -8.91 2.68 2.91
N MET A 222 -9.54 1.90 2.03
CA MET A 222 -9.93 0.52 2.29
C MET A 222 -8.94 -0.44 1.65
N CYS A 223 -8.29 -1.28 2.44
CA CYS A 223 -7.28 -2.24 1.98
C CYS A 223 -7.89 -3.63 1.77
N PHE A 224 -7.60 -4.23 0.61
CA PHE A 224 -8.05 -5.57 0.21
C PHE A 224 -6.86 -6.54 0.17
N HIS A 225 -6.52 -7.13 1.29
CA HIS A 225 -5.44 -8.12 1.36
C HIS A 225 -5.99 -9.55 1.35
N GLY A 226 -5.58 -10.35 0.38
CA GLY A 226 -6.11 -11.69 0.17
C GLY A 226 -7.36 -11.71 -0.70
N ARG A 227 -8.36 -12.47 -0.29
CA ARG A 227 -9.70 -12.51 -0.90
C ARG A 227 -10.75 -12.06 0.12
N PRO A 228 -11.89 -11.49 -0.34
CA PRO A 228 -12.19 -11.16 -1.75
C PRO A 228 -11.30 -10.05 -2.29
N LYS A 229 -11.14 -9.98 -3.63
CA LYS A 229 -10.68 -8.79 -4.33
C LYS A 229 -11.86 -7.83 -4.56
N MET A 230 -11.57 -6.63 -5.05
CA MET A 230 -12.61 -5.60 -5.18
C MET A 230 -13.74 -6.03 -6.12
N GLU A 231 -13.42 -6.68 -7.25
CA GLU A 231 -14.42 -7.23 -8.18
C GLU A 231 -15.36 -8.22 -7.50
N GLU A 232 -14.78 -9.14 -6.73
CA GLU A 232 -15.53 -10.14 -6.01
C GLU A 232 -16.40 -9.51 -4.92
N ALA A 233 -15.86 -8.50 -4.22
CA ALA A 233 -16.60 -7.81 -3.16
C ALA A 233 -17.75 -6.94 -3.69
N VAL A 234 -17.65 -6.42 -4.93
CA VAL A 234 -18.75 -5.69 -5.59
C VAL A 234 -19.98 -6.60 -5.79
N GLU A 235 -19.76 -7.84 -6.22
CA GLU A 235 -20.84 -8.79 -6.54
C GLU A 235 -21.22 -9.72 -5.36
N GLY A 236 -20.36 -9.79 -4.38
CA GLY A 236 -20.39 -10.76 -3.28
C GLY A 236 -19.41 -11.90 -3.52
N PHE A 237 -18.91 -12.47 -2.43
CA PHE A 237 -17.88 -13.50 -2.46
C PHE A 237 -18.28 -14.69 -1.61
N ASP A 238 -18.15 -15.90 -2.17
CA ASP A 238 -18.33 -17.15 -1.45
C ASP A 238 -16.96 -17.82 -1.23
N GLY A 239 -16.39 -17.61 -0.05
CA GLY A 239 -15.17 -18.27 0.44
C GLY A 239 -15.45 -19.35 1.49
N GLY A 240 -16.70 -19.83 1.54
CA GLY A 240 -17.18 -20.71 2.59
C GLY A 240 -17.84 -19.95 3.74
N PRO A 241 -18.41 -20.66 4.72
CA PRO A 241 -19.34 -20.08 5.71
C PRO A 241 -18.76 -18.88 6.48
N PHE A 242 -17.49 -18.92 6.79
CA PHE A 242 -16.82 -17.87 7.59
C PHE A 242 -16.19 -16.75 6.76
N GLU A 243 -15.95 -16.97 5.47
CA GLU A 243 -15.32 -16.01 4.56
C GLU A 243 -16.28 -15.46 3.50
N MET A 244 -17.53 -15.94 3.47
CA MET A 244 -18.56 -15.38 2.61
C MET A 244 -18.79 -13.90 2.92
N THR A 245 -19.00 -13.11 1.88
CA THR A 245 -19.48 -11.73 2.01
C THR A 245 -20.59 -11.47 0.99
N ARG A 246 -21.63 -10.76 1.40
CA ARG A 246 -22.61 -10.22 0.47
C ARG A 246 -21.98 -9.07 -0.32
N ALA A 247 -22.62 -8.69 -1.43
CA ALA A 247 -22.22 -7.55 -2.24
C ALA A 247 -22.02 -6.30 -1.38
N ALA A 248 -20.94 -5.54 -1.65
CA ALA A 248 -20.61 -4.29 -0.99
C ALA A 248 -21.00 -3.08 -1.89
N PRO A 249 -22.23 -2.54 -1.80
CA PRO A 249 -22.75 -1.56 -2.78
C PRO A 249 -21.93 -0.28 -2.85
N TRP A 250 -21.33 0.12 -1.70
CA TRP A 250 -20.50 1.33 -1.63
C TRP A 250 -19.25 1.26 -2.51
N LEU A 251 -18.74 0.06 -2.86
CA LEU A 251 -17.61 -0.11 -3.77
C LEU A 251 -17.91 0.41 -5.18
N ARG A 252 -19.16 0.35 -5.66
CA ARG A 252 -19.52 0.90 -6.97
C ARG A 252 -19.17 2.37 -7.05
N ARG A 253 -19.51 3.14 -6.02
CA ARG A 253 -19.26 4.60 -5.95
C ARG A 253 -17.77 4.95 -5.90
N TYR A 254 -16.94 4.14 -5.23
CA TYR A 254 -15.56 4.52 -4.93
C TYR A 254 -14.52 3.80 -5.80
N TRP A 255 -14.91 2.71 -6.43
CA TRP A 255 -13.97 1.90 -7.19
C TRP A 255 -14.42 1.60 -8.63
N VAL A 256 -15.71 1.48 -8.92
CA VAL A 256 -16.21 1.18 -10.27
C VAL A 256 -16.46 2.46 -11.05
N GLU A 257 -17.12 3.45 -10.42
CA GLU A 257 -17.54 4.73 -11.01
C GLU A 257 -16.51 5.85 -10.78
N ALA A 258 -15.41 5.53 -10.15
CA ALA A 258 -14.34 6.48 -9.86
C ALA A 258 -13.54 6.85 -11.11
#